data_4b94f16d3b398ebc16dcdbf7a4102a7a
#
_entry.id   4b94f16d3b398ebc16dcdbf7a4102a7a
#
_cell.length_a   1.000
_cell.length_b   1.000
_cell.length_c   1.000
_cell.angle_alpha   90.00
_cell.angle_beta   90.00
_cell.angle_gamma   90.00
#
_symmetry.space_group_name_H-M   'P 1'
#
loop_
_entity.id
_entity.type
_entity.pdbx_description
1 polymer ?
#
loop_
_entity_poly.entity_id
_entity_poly.type
_entity_poly.pdbx_seq_one_letter_code
_entity_poly.pdbx_strand_id
1 'polypeptide(L)'
;MNMRKWRNKFIICFMIVFVFLSGIFYINRKSIGYVLDYLYFIRVVETNSFRLNTIPTLDTKQIYLNKIMNCKNDREFLNDLIEFYFNYETKGHFNIVDVDSYHRIHQVYKNLIQDKRISKNNWNYKKLMDKEVFDSYSKLGKDTPCLHEENDRGVDCYEDKEFFVIEFHSFDISMLNSLAQINEELQDFHGDKIIIDISDNEGGSDIVWKKLVSYLSGADYRYKSKITGHGRASKKYVESYDIDVQGSESKFSYIDCIDIQSEKLFDFKKVYLIMGDKTFSAADSFARFSKST
;
A
#
# COMPACT_ATOMS: atom_id res chain seq x y z
N MET A 1 2.32 -71.29 4.22
CA MET A 1 2.75 -70.04 3.59
C MET A 1 3.21 -69.05 4.65
N ASN A 2 4.46 -68.60 4.62
CA ASN A 2 5.11 -67.96 5.76
C ASN A 2 4.74 -66.47 5.90
N MET A 3 3.64 -66.18 6.61
CA MET A 3 3.09 -64.81 6.83
C MET A 3 4.12 -63.83 7.38
N ARG A 4 5.12 -64.31 8.14
CA ARG A 4 6.20 -63.48 8.72
C ARG A 4 7.12 -62.91 7.62
N LYS A 5 7.42 -63.68 6.59
CA LYS A 5 8.23 -63.23 5.44
C LYS A 5 7.49 -62.20 4.58
N TRP A 6 6.16 -62.32 4.45
CA TRP A 6 5.33 -61.37 3.71
C TRP A 6 5.22 -60.05 4.44
N ARG A 7 5.00 -60.05 5.76
CA ARG A 7 4.97 -58.87 6.60
C ARG A 7 6.28 -58.08 6.56
N ASN A 8 7.43 -58.77 6.63
CA ASN A 8 8.73 -58.11 6.54
C ASN A 8 8.97 -57.46 5.17
N LYS A 9 8.57 -58.12 4.06
CA LYS A 9 8.67 -57.54 2.74
C LYS A 9 7.77 -56.31 2.58
N PHE A 10 6.58 -56.32 3.15
CA PHE A 10 5.64 -55.17 3.12
C PHE A 10 6.22 -54.01 3.91
N ILE A 11 6.76 -54.23 5.10
CA ILE A 11 7.41 -53.17 5.91
C ILE A 11 8.61 -52.55 5.18
N ILE A 12 9.44 -53.38 4.54
CA ILE A 12 10.60 -52.88 3.77
C ILE A 12 10.12 -52.04 2.57
N CYS A 13 9.15 -52.52 1.81
CA CYS A 13 8.56 -51.74 0.70
C CYS A 13 7.97 -50.40 1.18
N PHE A 14 7.23 -50.41 2.30
CA PHE A 14 6.67 -49.20 2.88
C PHE A 14 7.76 -48.22 3.32
N MET A 15 8.81 -48.71 3.95
CA MET A 15 9.95 -47.87 4.35
C MET A 15 10.67 -47.26 3.15
N ILE A 16 10.89 -48.03 2.09
CA ILE A 16 11.51 -47.54 0.84
C ILE A 16 10.62 -46.44 0.21
N VAL A 17 9.32 -46.66 0.10
CA VAL A 17 8.37 -45.67 -0.41
C VAL A 17 8.35 -44.42 0.47
N PHE A 18 8.33 -44.57 1.79
CA PHE A 18 8.37 -43.46 2.74
C PHE A 18 9.65 -42.64 2.62
N VAL A 19 10.82 -43.31 2.55
CA VAL A 19 12.13 -42.62 2.36
C VAL A 19 12.16 -41.90 1.00
N PHE A 20 11.65 -42.53 -0.05
CA PHE A 20 11.57 -41.92 -1.39
C PHE A 20 10.64 -40.70 -1.42
N LEU A 21 9.45 -40.81 -0.83
CA LEU A 21 8.51 -39.67 -0.72
C LEU A 21 9.08 -38.54 0.17
N SER A 22 9.75 -38.91 1.27
CA SER A 22 10.43 -37.93 2.13
C SER A 22 11.57 -37.23 1.41
N GLY A 23 12.32 -37.95 0.57
CA GLY A 23 13.37 -37.40 -0.28
C GLY A 23 12.81 -36.43 -1.33
N ILE A 24 11.73 -36.80 -2.01
CA ILE A 24 11.03 -35.92 -2.98
C ILE A 24 10.50 -34.68 -2.25
N PHE A 25 9.89 -34.83 -1.09
CA PHE A 25 9.40 -33.71 -0.29
C PHE A 25 10.53 -32.77 0.16
N TYR A 26 11.67 -33.35 0.58
CA TYR A 26 12.84 -32.56 0.99
C TYR A 26 13.43 -31.76 -0.18
N ILE A 27 13.57 -32.42 -1.36
CA ILE A 27 14.10 -31.77 -2.58
C ILE A 27 13.17 -30.63 -3.05
N ASN A 28 11.84 -30.83 -2.95
CA ASN A 28 10.84 -29.84 -3.40
C ASN A 28 10.35 -28.92 -2.29
N ARG A 29 10.97 -28.93 -1.11
CA ARG A 29 10.48 -28.17 0.06
C ARG A 29 10.29 -26.69 -0.22
N LYS A 30 11.23 -26.07 -0.93
CA LYS A 30 11.11 -24.64 -1.31
C LYS A 30 9.95 -24.40 -2.27
N SER A 31 9.83 -25.17 -3.32
CA SER A 31 8.74 -25.04 -4.30
C SER A 31 7.37 -25.24 -3.65
N ILE A 32 7.26 -26.18 -2.72
CA ILE A 32 6.02 -26.37 -1.94
C ILE A 32 5.71 -25.12 -1.09
N GLY A 33 6.74 -24.55 -0.45
CA GLY A 33 6.60 -23.28 0.30
C GLY A 33 6.06 -22.17 -0.57
N TYR A 34 6.65 -21.92 -1.72
CA TYR A 34 6.22 -20.89 -2.67
C TYR A 34 4.77 -21.12 -3.15
N VAL A 35 4.38 -22.35 -3.43
CA VAL A 35 3.00 -22.68 -3.80
C VAL A 35 2.03 -22.35 -2.66
N LEU A 36 2.35 -22.71 -1.43
CA LEU A 36 1.51 -22.41 -0.27
C LEU A 36 1.39 -20.91 -0.04
N ASP A 37 2.47 -20.16 -0.17
CA ASP A 37 2.49 -18.70 -0.04
C ASP A 37 1.70 -18.05 -1.17
N TYR A 38 1.81 -18.52 -2.40
CA TYR A 38 1.01 -18.06 -3.53
C TYR A 38 -0.49 -18.30 -3.32
N LEU A 39 -0.89 -19.50 -2.89
CA LEU A 39 -2.29 -19.81 -2.61
C LEU A 39 -2.83 -18.98 -1.44
N TYR A 40 -2.01 -18.76 -0.41
CA TYR A 40 -2.36 -17.86 0.67
C TYR A 40 -2.53 -16.43 0.19
N PHE A 41 -1.61 -15.93 -0.65
CA PHE A 41 -1.69 -14.61 -1.25
C PHE A 41 -2.98 -14.42 -2.08
N ILE A 42 -3.31 -15.36 -2.98
CA ILE A 42 -4.58 -15.35 -3.73
C ILE A 42 -5.76 -15.23 -2.78
N ARG A 43 -5.79 -16.05 -1.73
CA ARG A 43 -6.87 -16.01 -0.75
C ARG A 43 -6.96 -14.66 -0.05
N VAL A 44 -5.83 -14.06 0.31
CA VAL A 44 -5.80 -12.73 0.94
C VAL A 44 -6.36 -11.67 -0.03
N VAL A 45 -5.94 -11.69 -1.29
CA VAL A 45 -6.44 -10.78 -2.33
C VAL A 45 -7.95 -10.95 -2.51
N GLU A 46 -8.44 -12.17 -2.70
CA GLU A 46 -9.86 -12.46 -2.93
C GLU A 46 -10.75 -12.06 -1.75
N THR A 47 -10.24 -12.18 -0.51
CA THR A 47 -11.03 -11.88 0.68
C THR A 47 -10.96 -10.43 1.13
N ASN A 48 -9.98 -9.66 0.66
CA ASN A 48 -9.73 -8.29 1.11
C ASN A 48 -9.71 -7.26 -0.02
N SER A 49 -9.74 -7.67 -1.30
CA SER A 49 -9.81 -6.74 -2.43
C SER A 49 -11.16 -5.99 -2.42
N PHE A 50 -11.10 -4.67 -2.56
CA PHE A 50 -12.30 -3.83 -2.67
C PHE A 50 -12.97 -3.92 -4.04
N ARG A 51 -12.30 -4.51 -5.04
CA ARG A 51 -12.77 -4.61 -6.43
C ARG A 51 -13.09 -6.06 -6.78
N LEU A 52 -14.31 -6.49 -6.44
CA LEU A 52 -14.82 -7.83 -6.78
C LEU A 52 -14.79 -8.15 -8.29
N ASN A 53 -14.70 -7.13 -9.16
CA ASN A 53 -14.71 -7.29 -10.62
C ASN A 53 -13.33 -7.60 -11.21
N THR A 54 -12.28 -7.61 -10.42
CA THR A 54 -10.90 -7.85 -10.84
C THR A 54 -10.30 -9.16 -10.31
N ILE A 55 -11.15 -10.11 -9.84
CA ILE A 55 -10.66 -11.41 -9.37
C ILE A 55 -10.01 -12.20 -10.53
N PRO A 56 -8.74 -12.68 -10.41
CA PRO A 56 -8.07 -13.44 -11.48
C PRO A 56 -8.92 -14.61 -11.94
N THR A 57 -8.96 -14.79 -13.24
CA THR A 57 -9.59 -15.98 -13.79
C THR A 57 -8.86 -17.24 -13.32
N LEU A 58 -9.53 -18.38 -13.36
CA LEU A 58 -8.91 -19.65 -13.01
C LEU A 58 -7.68 -19.93 -13.88
N ASP A 59 -7.76 -19.58 -15.17
CA ASP A 59 -6.66 -19.75 -16.13
C ASP A 59 -5.45 -18.90 -15.73
N THR A 60 -5.65 -17.63 -15.37
CA THR A 60 -4.57 -16.77 -14.90
C THR A 60 -3.90 -17.34 -13.64
N LYS A 61 -4.69 -17.79 -12.66
CA LYS A 61 -4.16 -18.43 -11.45
C LYS A 61 -3.35 -19.68 -11.77
N GLN A 62 -3.78 -20.49 -12.72
CA GLN A 62 -3.09 -21.71 -13.14
C GLN A 62 -1.76 -21.40 -13.85
N ILE A 63 -1.73 -20.36 -14.70
CA ILE A 63 -0.51 -19.93 -15.38
C ILE A 63 0.55 -19.53 -14.35
N TYR A 64 0.18 -18.69 -13.39
CA TYR A 64 1.12 -18.26 -12.37
C TYR A 64 1.46 -19.35 -11.36
N LEU A 65 0.54 -20.26 -11.03
CA LEU A 65 0.87 -21.43 -10.23
C LEU A 65 1.99 -22.26 -10.89
N ASN A 66 1.93 -22.45 -12.20
CA ASN A 66 2.97 -23.16 -12.93
C ASN A 66 4.31 -22.41 -12.93
N LYS A 67 4.32 -21.07 -13.04
CA LYS A 67 5.53 -20.24 -12.87
C LYS A 67 6.11 -20.43 -11.47
N ILE A 68 5.30 -20.24 -10.44
CA ILE A 68 5.69 -20.35 -9.02
C ILE A 68 6.26 -21.71 -8.66
N MET A 69 5.69 -22.80 -9.20
CA MET A 69 6.22 -24.16 -9.00
C MET A 69 7.63 -24.34 -9.54
N ASN A 70 8.04 -23.54 -10.52
CA ASN A 70 9.35 -23.61 -11.17
C ASN A 70 10.36 -22.59 -10.64
N CYS A 71 9.98 -21.74 -9.67
CA CYS A 71 10.89 -20.78 -9.04
C CYS A 71 12.05 -21.49 -8.34
N LYS A 72 13.26 -21.04 -8.61
CA LYS A 72 14.50 -21.62 -8.06
C LYS A 72 14.94 -20.95 -6.76
N ASN A 73 14.50 -19.71 -6.53
CA ASN A 73 14.91 -18.90 -5.39
C ASN A 73 13.82 -17.88 -5.02
N ASP A 74 13.99 -17.26 -3.86
CA ASP A 74 13.02 -16.33 -3.27
C ASP A 74 12.81 -15.08 -4.15
N ARG A 75 13.83 -14.67 -4.91
CA ARG A 75 13.76 -13.52 -5.84
C ARG A 75 12.84 -13.83 -7.03
N GLU A 76 13.04 -14.97 -7.68
CA GLU A 76 12.15 -15.40 -8.78
C GLU A 76 10.70 -15.49 -8.29
N PHE A 77 10.49 -16.08 -7.11
CA PHE A 77 9.17 -16.17 -6.49
C PHE A 77 8.54 -14.79 -6.28
N LEU A 78 9.29 -13.85 -5.67
CA LEU A 78 8.79 -12.50 -5.43
C LEU A 78 8.45 -11.77 -6.74
N ASN A 79 9.31 -11.89 -7.76
CA ASN A 79 9.10 -11.28 -9.07
C ASN A 79 7.84 -11.83 -9.76
N ASP A 80 7.64 -13.15 -9.76
CA ASP A 80 6.45 -13.78 -10.36
C ASP A 80 5.19 -13.41 -9.58
N LEU A 81 5.27 -13.26 -8.27
CA LEU A 81 4.15 -12.84 -7.43
C LEU A 81 3.78 -11.37 -7.69
N ILE A 82 4.77 -10.53 -7.87
CA ILE A 82 4.61 -9.12 -8.22
C ILE A 82 4.02 -9.00 -9.63
N GLU A 83 4.56 -9.71 -10.62
CA GLU A 83 4.02 -9.76 -11.99
C GLU A 83 2.56 -10.20 -12.01
N PHE A 84 2.23 -11.26 -11.27
CA PHE A 84 0.85 -11.71 -11.10
C PHE A 84 -0.03 -10.59 -10.57
N TYR A 85 0.39 -9.91 -9.52
CA TYR A 85 -0.37 -8.85 -8.89
C TYR A 85 -0.61 -7.67 -9.83
N PHE A 86 0.42 -7.20 -10.54
CA PHE A 86 0.30 -6.06 -11.45
C PHE A 86 -0.53 -6.34 -12.69
N ASN A 87 -0.49 -7.56 -13.22
CA ASN A 87 -1.39 -7.95 -14.31
C ASN A 87 -2.86 -8.00 -13.87
N TYR A 88 -3.10 -7.89 -12.58
CA TYR A 88 -4.38 -8.12 -11.96
C TYR A 88 -5.00 -6.88 -11.32
N GLU A 89 -4.22 -6.10 -10.58
CA GLU A 89 -4.65 -4.93 -9.82
C GLU A 89 -3.70 -3.76 -10.07
N THR A 90 -4.09 -2.84 -10.93
CA THR A 90 -3.26 -1.66 -11.25
C THR A 90 -3.60 -0.41 -10.44
N LYS A 91 -4.74 -0.39 -9.73
CA LYS A 91 -5.24 0.81 -9.04
C LYS A 91 -5.86 0.43 -7.68
N GLY A 92 -5.05 0.08 -6.70
CA GLY A 92 -5.54 -0.25 -5.37
C GLY A 92 -4.55 0.07 -4.26
N HIS A 93 -5.04 0.09 -3.01
CA HIS A 93 -4.19 0.23 -1.82
C HIS A 93 -3.51 -1.06 -1.39
N PHE A 94 -3.84 -2.16 -2.06
CA PHE A 94 -3.23 -3.45 -1.80
C PHE A 94 -2.05 -3.59 -2.75
N ASN A 95 -0.84 -3.66 -2.21
CA ASN A 95 0.38 -3.76 -3.01
C ASN A 95 1.34 -4.78 -2.41
N ILE A 96 2.14 -5.40 -3.26
CA ILE A 96 3.32 -6.16 -2.86
C ILE A 96 4.48 -5.20 -2.81
N VAL A 97 5.13 -5.13 -1.65
CA VAL A 97 6.28 -4.24 -1.45
C VAL A 97 7.52 -4.90 -2.05
N ASP A 98 8.12 -4.28 -3.06
CA ASP A 98 9.42 -4.68 -3.59
C ASP A 98 10.57 -4.36 -2.63
N VAL A 99 11.78 -4.81 -2.93
CA VAL A 99 12.94 -4.70 -2.01
C VAL A 99 13.32 -3.25 -1.74
N ASP A 100 13.36 -2.40 -2.78
CA ASP A 100 13.78 -1.01 -2.64
C ASP A 100 12.71 -0.21 -1.91
N SER A 101 11.44 -0.39 -2.27
CA SER A 101 10.30 0.19 -1.57
C SER A 101 10.27 -0.23 -0.10
N TYR A 102 10.57 -1.50 0.22
CA TYR A 102 10.64 -1.95 1.60
C TYR A 102 11.68 -1.18 2.41
N HIS A 103 12.92 -1.07 1.90
CA HIS A 103 13.98 -0.37 2.61
C HIS A 103 13.68 1.12 2.79
N ARG A 104 13.10 1.77 1.79
CA ARG A 104 12.65 3.16 1.87
C ARG A 104 11.54 3.33 2.92
N ILE A 105 10.49 2.55 2.85
CA ILE A 105 9.37 2.61 3.81
C ILE A 105 9.85 2.29 5.23
N HIS A 106 10.72 1.29 5.39
CA HIS A 106 11.33 0.95 6.67
C HIS A 106 12.06 2.16 7.28
N GLN A 107 12.87 2.89 6.49
CA GLN A 107 13.58 4.08 6.96
C GLN A 107 12.61 5.22 7.31
N VAL A 108 11.58 5.46 6.49
CA VAL A 108 10.54 6.46 6.76
C VAL A 108 9.85 6.19 8.10
N TYR A 109 9.38 4.96 8.33
CA TYR A 109 8.70 4.62 9.58
C TYR A 109 9.63 4.71 10.80
N LYS A 110 10.91 4.39 10.63
CA LYS A 110 11.92 4.58 11.69
C LYS A 110 12.05 6.05 12.09
N ASN A 111 12.09 6.96 11.11
CA ASN A 111 12.15 8.41 11.36
C ASN A 111 10.86 8.91 12.00
N LEU A 112 9.68 8.49 11.52
CA LEU A 112 8.39 8.89 12.10
C LEU A 112 8.24 8.50 13.57
N ILE A 113 8.82 7.37 14.01
CA ILE A 113 8.88 7.00 15.43
C ILE A 113 9.85 7.89 16.22
N GLN A 114 11.02 8.17 15.67
CA GLN A 114 12.01 9.06 16.31
C GLN A 114 11.42 10.45 16.52
N ASP A 115 10.70 10.96 15.53
CA ASP A 115 10.01 12.26 15.57
C ASP A 115 8.70 12.23 16.38
N LYS A 116 8.35 11.09 16.98
CA LYS A 116 7.10 10.88 17.74
C LYS A 116 5.81 11.14 16.94
N ARG A 117 5.87 11.07 15.61
CA ARG A 117 4.72 11.28 14.74
C ARG A 117 3.79 10.07 14.69
N ILE A 118 4.31 8.88 14.95
CA ILE A 118 3.52 7.64 15.08
C ILE A 118 3.89 6.90 16.35
N SER A 119 2.98 6.06 16.85
CA SER A 119 3.22 5.18 17.99
C SER A 119 3.99 3.93 17.58
N LYS A 120 4.86 3.42 18.47
CA LYS A 120 5.46 2.08 18.33
C LYS A 120 4.42 0.96 18.29
N ASN A 121 3.19 1.22 18.68
CA ASN A 121 2.08 0.27 18.57
C ASN A 121 1.42 0.26 17.20
N ASN A 122 1.78 1.19 16.31
CA ASN A 122 1.31 1.20 14.93
C ASN A 122 1.57 -0.16 14.27
N TRP A 123 0.54 -0.72 13.63
CA TRP A 123 0.59 -2.06 13.04
C TRP A 123 1.62 -2.15 11.91
N ASN A 124 1.65 -1.16 11.02
CA ASN A 124 2.61 -1.11 9.91
C ASN A 124 4.04 -1.04 10.45
N TYR A 125 4.28 -0.20 11.47
CA TYR A 125 5.60 -0.10 12.11
C TYR A 125 6.04 -1.45 12.65
N LYS A 126 5.19 -2.16 13.40
CA LYS A 126 5.53 -3.48 13.95
C LYS A 126 5.90 -4.48 12.86
N LYS A 127 5.19 -4.46 11.73
CA LYS A 127 5.45 -5.37 10.62
C LYS A 127 6.73 -5.01 9.86
N LEU A 128 6.94 -3.73 9.60
CA LEU A 128 8.12 -3.25 8.90
C LEU A 128 9.41 -3.40 9.72
N MET A 129 9.32 -3.29 11.06
CA MET A 129 10.44 -3.45 11.97
C MET A 129 10.65 -4.90 12.44
N ASP A 130 9.86 -5.84 11.95
CA ASP A 130 10.05 -7.26 12.25
C ASP A 130 11.39 -7.73 11.70
N LYS A 131 12.19 -8.32 12.56
CA LYS A 131 13.56 -8.74 12.21
C LYS A 131 13.58 -9.82 11.12
N GLU A 132 12.65 -10.77 11.16
CA GLU A 132 12.60 -11.84 10.17
C GLU A 132 12.23 -11.27 8.79
N VAL A 133 11.29 -10.31 8.75
CA VAL A 133 10.93 -9.60 7.53
C VAL A 133 12.11 -8.81 7.00
N PHE A 134 12.79 -8.01 7.84
CA PHE A 134 13.96 -7.23 7.45
C PHE A 134 15.09 -8.11 6.90
N ASP A 135 15.42 -9.21 7.62
CA ASP A 135 16.47 -10.15 7.20
C ASP A 135 16.12 -10.83 5.86
N SER A 136 14.83 -11.10 5.62
CA SER A 136 14.36 -11.70 4.37
C SER A 136 14.53 -10.73 3.19
N TYR A 137 14.07 -9.48 3.31
CA TYR A 137 14.25 -8.46 2.28
C TYR A 137 15.73 -8.13 2.03
N SER A 138 16.56 -8.09 3.08
CA SER A 138 18.00 -7.84 2.96
C SER A 138 18.73 -8.95 2.19
N LYS A 139 18.25 -10.20 2.27
CA LYS A 139 18.82 -11.34 1.53
C LYS A 139 18.45 -11.33 0.04
N LEU A 140 17.32 -10.72 -0.34
CA LEU A 140 16.87 -10.66 -1.73
C LEU A 140 17.77 -9.77 -2.60
N GLY A 141 18.48 -8.79 -1.98
CA GLY A 141 19.43 -7.92 -2.66
C GLY A 141 18.78 -6.84 -3.52
N LYS A 142 19.58 -5.89 -4.00
CA LYS A 142 19.12 -4.69 -4.70
C LYS A 142 18.76 -4.88 -6.17
N ASP A 143 19.00 -6.05 -6.76
CA ASP A 143 18.77 -6.29 -8.20
C ASP A 143 17.35 -6.79 -8.52
N THR A 144 16.39 -6.62 -7.61
CA THR A 144 14.98 -6.82 -7.93
C THR A 144 14.49 -5.65 -8.76
N PRO A 145 13.67 -5.87 -9.81
CA PRO A 145 13.11 -4.78 -10.57
C PRO A 145 12.38 -3.80 -9.66
N CYS A 146 12.76 -2.55 -9.68
CA CYS A 146 11.98 -1.49 -9.08
C CYS A 146 10.72 -1.32 -9.95
N LEU A 147 9.56 -1.62 -9.38
CA LEU A 147 8.28 -1.60 -10.11
C LEU A 147 7.63 -0.23 -10.07
N HIS A 148 8.13 0.65 -9.25
CA HIS A 148 7.74 2.03 -9.22
C HIS A 148 8.88 2.87 -9.81
N GLU A 149 8.68 3.39 -11.02
CA GLU A 149 9.41 4.58 -11.40
C GLU A 149 9.15 5.60 -10.28
N GLU A 150 10.20 6.01 -9.59
CA GLU A 150 10.10 7.15 -8.69
C GLU A 150 9.67 8.33 -9.56
N ASN A 151 8.39 8.65 -9.55
CA ASN A 151 7.94 9.96 -9.92
C ASN A 151 8.43 10.89 -8.81
N ASP A 152 9.70 11.24 -8.89
CA ASP A 152 10.36 12.22 -8.02
C ASP A 152 9.91 13.66 -8.37
N ARG A 153 8.78 13.73 -9.08
CA ARG A 153 8.05 14.97 -9.32
C ARG A 153 7.38 15.33 -8.01
N GLY A 154 7.97 16.27 -7.32
CA GLY A 154 7.49 16.75 -6.05
C GLY A 154 6.24 17.63 -6.21
N VAL A 155 6.46 18.89 -6.17
CA VAL A 155 5.46 19.94 -6.39
C VAL A 155 6.08 21.00 -7.28
N ASP A 156 5.31 21.44 -8.28
CA ASP A 156 5.69 22.54 -9.13
C ASP A 156 4.77 23.75 -8.83
N CYS A 157 5.35 24.95 -8.78
CA CYS A 157 4.62 26.19 -8.54
C CYS A 157 5.00 27.21 -9.59
N TYR A 158 4.01 27.95 -10.08
CA TYR A 158 4.22 29.04 -11.03
C TYR A 158 3.04 29.99 -11.08
N GLU A 159 3.28 31.20 -11.60
CA GLU A 159 2.22 32.16 -11.88
C GLU A 159 1.79 32.06 -13.35
N ASP A 160 0.48 31.97 -13.58
CA ASP A 160 -0.14 32.08 -14.91
C ASP A 160 -1.24 33.15 -14.86
N LYS A 161 -0.93 34.36 -15.41
CA LYS A 161 -1.81 35.54 -15.44
C LYS A 161 -2.27 35.94 -14.04
N GLU A 162 -3.53 35.65 -13.70
CA GLU A 162 -4.18 36.02 -12.45
C GLU A 162 -4.21 34.85 -11.44
N PHE A 163 -3.59 33.71 -11.80
CA PHE A 163 -3.59 32.52 -10.99
C PHE A 163 -2.20 32.20 -10.45
N PHE A 164 -2.15 31.76 -9.22
CA PHE A 164 -1.04 30.96 -8.72
C PHE A 164 -1.39 29.49 -8.89
N VAL A 165 -0.53 28.73 -9.55
CA VAL A 165 -0.74 27.30 -9.84
C VAL A 165 0.20 26.47 -8.97
N ILE A 166 -0.35 25.46 -8.32
CA ILE A 166 0.40 24.46 -7.58
C ILE A 166 0.05 23.09 -8.16
N GLU A 167 1.01 22.41 -8.76
CA GLU A 167 0.85 21.04 -9.28
C GLU A 167 1.46 20.05 -8.29
N PHE A 168 0.61 19.28 -7.62
CA PHE A 168 1.03 18.21 -6.74
C PHE A 168 1.03 16.87 -7.47
N HIS A 169 2.19 16.34 -7.76
CA HIS A 169 2.31 15.02 -8.40
C HIS A 169 2.20 13.87 -7.41
N SER A 170 2.38 14.14 -6.12
CA SER A 170 2.22 13.19 -5.02
C SER A 170 1.88 13.92 -3.73
N PHE A 171 1.19 13.23 -2.82
CA PHE A 171 1.07 13.62 -1.42
C PHE A 171 2.00 12.80 -0.51
N ASP A 172 3.19 12.43 -1.02
CA ASP A 172 4.21 11.84 -0.14
C ASP A 172 4.48 12.76 1.06
N ILE A 173 4.74 12.15 2.21
CA ILE A 173 4.91 12.93 3.47
C ILE A 173 6.11 13.89 3.41
N SER A 174 7.08 13.64 2.54
CA SER A 174 8.21 14.57 2.28
C SER A 174 7.75 15.91 1.72
N MET A 175 6.58 15.96 1.05
CA MET A 175 5.98 17.20 0.53
C MET A 175 5.62 18.21 1.62
N LEU A 176 5.59 17.81 2.88
CA LEU A 176 5.45 18.77 3.98
C LEU A 176 6.58 19.81 4.01
N ASN A 177 7.77 19.45 3.56
CA ASN A 177 8.89 20.40 3.45
C ASN A 177 8.67 21.36 2.28
N SER A 178 8.13 20.87 1.16
CA SER A 178 7.80 21.68 -0.01
C SER A 178 6.67 22.69 0.27
N LEU A 179 5.75 22.38 1.17
CA LEU A 179 4.72 23.35 1.60
C LEU A 179 5.31 24.60 2.25
N ALA A 180 6.45 24.50 2.93
CA ALA A 180 7.13 25.66 3.48
C ALA A 180 7.69 26.57 2.36
N GLN A 181 8.27 25.98 1.31
CA GLN A 181 8.75 26.69 0.13
C GLN A 181 7.59 27.34 -0.65
N ILE A 182 6.49 26.61 -0.87
CA ILE A 182 5.27 27.15 -1.48
C ILE A 182 4.79 28.37 -0.70
N ASN A 183 4.88 28.34 0.62
CA ASN A 183 4.49 29.47 1.45
C ASN A 183 5.35 30.72 1.17
N GLU A 184 6.65 30.57 0.94
CA GLU A 184 7.54 31.67 0.56
C GLU A 184 7.17 32.23 -0.82
N GLU A 185 6.94 31.39 -1.82
CA GLU A 185 6.57 31.81 -3.17
C GLU A 185 5.19 32.51 -3.20
N LEU A 186 4.24 32.02 -2.39
CA LEU A 186 2.90 32.62 -2.27
C LEU A 186 2.91 34.01 -1.61
N GLN A 187 3.90 34.35 -0.79
CA GLN A 187 4.00 35.67 -0.15
C GLN A 187 4.25 36.80 -1.17
N ASP A 188 4.91 36.49 -2.29
CA ASP A 188 5.20 37.44 -3.34
C ASP A 188 4.06 37.55 -4.40
N PHE A 189 3.10 36.63 -4.36
CA PHE A 189 1.97 36.62 -5.26
C PHE A 189 0.88 37.61 -4.81
N HIS A 190 0.47 38.53 -5.72
CA HIS A 190 -0.51 39.56 -5.42
C HIS A 190 -1.92 39.30 -6.00
N GLY A 191 -2.09 38.13 -6.64
CA GLY A 191 -3.40 37.73 -7.15
C GLY A 191 -4.29 37.15 -6.03
N ASP A 192 -5.55 36.91 -6.38
CA ASP A 192 -6.56 36.41 -5.45
C ASP A 192 -7.15 35.04 -5.83
N LYS A 193 -6.51 34.35 -6.79
CA LYS A 193 -6.95 33.07 -7.30
C LYS A 193 -5.83 32.04 -7.28
N ILE A 194 -6.14 30.84 -6.83
CA ILE A 194 -5.20 29.72 -6.81
C ILE A 194 -5.80 28.52 -7.53
N ILE A 195 -4.99 27.82 -8.28
CA ILE A 195 -5.29 26.51 -8.87
C ILE A 195 -4.42 25.49 -8.17
N ILE A 196 -5.04 24.42 -7.67
CA ILE A 196 -4.37 23.25 -7.13
C ILE A 196 -4.64 22.12 -8.10
N ASP A 197 -3.60 21.67 -8.80
CA ASP A 197 -3.69 20.57 -9.74
C ASP A 197 -3.19 19.28 -9.08
N ILE A 198 -4.10 18.29 -8.98
CA ILE A 198 -3.85 16.93 -8.50
C ILE A 198 -4.23 15.90 -9.54
N SER A 199 -4.28 16.28 -10.82
CA SER A 199 -4.75 15.40 -11.90
C SER A 199 -3.86 14.15 -12.06
N ASP A 200 -2.56 14.28 -11.81
CA ASP A 200 -1.58 13.21 -11.86
C ASP A 200 -1.24 12.61 -10.49
N ASN A 201 -1.92 13.02 -9.43
CA ASN A 201 -1.60 12.67 -8.05
C ASN A 201 -2.22 11.33 -7.65
N GLU A 202 -1.40 10.31 -7.51
CA GLU A 202 -1.83 8.97 -7.08
C GLU A 202 -2.04 8.83 -5.56
N GLY A 203 -1.90 9.93 -4.81
CA GLY A 203 -2.14 9.97 -3.38
C GLY A 203 -0.85 10.06 -2.55
N GLY A 204 -0.88 9.45 -1.36
CA GLY A 204 0.18 9.50 -0.35
C GLY A 204 -0.41 9.67 1.04
N SER A 205 -0.04 10.75 1.73
CA SER A 205 -0.50 11.04 3.09
C SER A 205 -1.52 12.17 3.15
N ASP A 206 -2.65 11.93 3.81
CA ASP A 206 -3.67 12.96 4.06
C ASP A 206 -3.12 14.16 4.85
N ILE A 207 -2.03 13.99 5.59
CA ILE A 207 -1.40 15.07 6.37
C ILE A 207 -0.97 16.22 5.45
N VAL A 208 -0.52 15.91 4.23
CA VAL A 208 -0.01 16.90 3.27
C VAL A 208 -1.13 17.85 2.83
N TRP A 209 -2.22 17.30 2.28
CA TRP A 209 -3.32 18.15 1.82
C TRP A 209 -4.08 18.83 2.97
N LYS A 210 -4.17 18.19 4.15
CA LYS A 210 -4.74 18.82 5.35
C LYS A 210 -3.95 20.05 5.75
N LYS A 211 -2.62 19.97 5.68
CA LYS A 211 -1.74 21.11 5.96
C LYS A 211 -1.88 22.22 4.93
N LEU A 212 -1.97 21.86 3.64
CA LEU A 212 -2.27 22.84 2.58
C LEU A 212 -3.60 23.56 2.83
N VAL A 213 -4.66 22.82 3.14
CA VAL A 213 -5.98 23.40 3.47
C VAL A 213 -5.88 24.32 4.69
N SER A 214 -5.11 23.96 5.72
CA SER A 214 -4.93 24.82 6.89
C SER A 214 -4.33 26.19 6.55
N TYR A 215 -3.48 26.26 5.54
CA TYR A 215 -2.89 27.53 5.07
C TYR A 215 -3.89 28.37 4.28
N LEU A 216 -4.75 27.73 3.49
CA LEU A 216 -5.69 28.40 2.57
C LEU A 216 -7.03 28.74 3.25
N SER A 217 -7.37 28.08 4.34
CA SER A 217 -8.66 28.20 4.99
C SER A 217 -8.73 29.36 5.97
N GLY A 218 -9.83 30.11 5.92
CA GLY A 218 -10.17 31.12 6.93
C GLY A 218 -10.95 30.57 8.13
N ALA A 219 -11.27 29.28 8.17
CA ALA A 219 -12.05 28.65 9.23
C ALA A 219 -11.58 27.22 9.50
N ASP A 220 -11.83 26.75 10.73
CA ASP A 220 -11.63 25.36 11.08
C ASP A 220 -12.65 24.48 10.40
N TYR A 221 -12.21 23.30 9.92
CA TYR A 221 -13.08 22.30 9.34
C TYR A 221 -13.15 21.04 10.19
N ARG A 222 -14.36 20.52 10.33
CA ARG A 222 -14.58 19.18 10.82
C ARG A 222 -15.42 18.40 9.80
N TYR A 223 -14.75 17.53 9.06
CA TYR A 223 -15.37 16.69 8.06
C TYR A 223 -15.48 15.25 8.56
N LYS A 224 -16.66 14.64 8.39
CA LYS A 224 -16.92 13.26 8.76
C LYS A 224 -17.36 12.48 7.54
N SER A 225 -16.69 11.36 7.27
CA SER A 225 -17.10 10.45 6.23
C SER A 225 -17.34 9.05 6.77
N LYS A 226 -18.34 8.36 6.23
CA LYS A 226 -18.57 6.95 6.52
C LYS A 226 -17.80 6.11 5.53
N ILE A 227 -16.81 5.39 6.02
CA ILE A 227 -16.03 4.45 5.24
C ILE A 227 -16.63 3.05 5.40
N THR A 228 -16.77 2.33 4.29
CA THR A 228 -17.23 0.94 4.30
C THR A 228 -16.12 0.05 3.76
N GLY A 229 -15.86 -1.05 4.44
CA GLY A 229 -14.85 -2.02 4.06
C GLY A 229 -15.34 -3.46 4.21
N HIS A 230 -14.52 -4.39 3.76
CA HIS A 230 -14.73 -5.83 3.93
C HIS A 230 -13.38 -6.53 4.12
N GLY A 231 -13.44 -7.77 4.58
CA GLY A 231 -12.27 -8.59 4.85
C GLY A 231 -11.75 -8.47 6.28
N ARG A 232 -11.32 -9.61 6.79
CA ARG A 232 -10.82 -9.73 8.17
C ARG A 232 -9.55 -8.90 8.41
N ALA A 233 -8.63 -8.91 7.44
CA ALA A 233 -7.37 -8.18 7.57
C ALA A 233 -7.62 -6.67 7.58
N SER A 234 -8.47 -6.17 6.67
CA SER A 234 -8.85 -4.76 6.60
C SER A 234 -9.55 -4.29 7.88
N LYS A 235 -10.48 -5.11 8.42
CA LYS A 235 -11.15 -4.79 9.68
C LYS A 235 -10.15 -4.67 10.83
N LYS A 236 -9.27 -5.67 11.01
CA LYS A 236 -8.23 -5.65 12.05
C LYS A 236 -7.26 -4.48 11.89
N TYR A 237 -6.94 -4.11 10.66
CA TYR A 237 -6.11 -2.95 10.38
C TYR A 237 -6.76 -1.67 10.93
N VAL A 238 -8.03 -1.42 10.60
CA VAL A 238 -8.75 -0.23 11.09
C VAL A 238 -8.87 -0.25 12.63
N GLU A 239 -9.25 -1.39 13.21
CA GLU A 239 -9.33 -1.57 14.67
C GLU A 239 -8.00 -1.30 15.39
N SER A 240 -6.86 -1.53 14.72
CA SER A 240 -5.53 -1.28 15.30
C SER A 240 -5.19 0.20 15.52
N TYR A 241 -6.02 1.11 15.00
CA TYR A 241 -5.93 2.56 15.24
C TYR A 241 -6.94 3.06 16.29
N ASP A 242 -7.50 2.16 17.09
CA ASP A 242 -8.52 2.47 18.10
C ASP A 242 -9.79 3.12 17.51
N ILE A 243 -10.07 2.83 16.23
CA ILE A 243 -11.26 3.29 15.51
C ILE A 243 -12.42 2.34 15.84
N ASP A 244 -13.56 2.90 16.24
CA ASP A 244 -14.78 2.12 16.44
C ASP A 244 -15.34 1.60 15.12
N VAL A 245 -15.30 0.28 14.94
CA VAL A 245 -15.70 -0.41 13.71
C VAL A 245 -16.99 -1.18 13.93
N GLN A 246 -18.01 -0.84 13.16
CA GLN A 246 -19.33 -1.49 13.22
C GLN A 246 -19.46 -2.53 12.10
N GLY A 247 -20.06 -3.66 12.42
CA GLY A 247 -20.36 -4.74 11.48
C GLY A 247 -19.41 -5.93 11.55
N SER A 248 -19.59 -6.86 10.61
CA SER A 248 -18.85 -8.12 10.52
C SER A 248 -17.61 -8.03 9.63
N GLU A 249 -16.81 -9.10 9.58
CA GLU A 249 -15.66 -9.20 8.65
C GLU A 249 -16.10 -9.15 7.18
N SER A 250 -17.31 -9.61 6.86
CA SER A 250 -17.83 -9.58 5.48
C SER A 250 -18.27 -8.18 5.03
N LYS A 251 -18.68 -7.33 5.98
CA LYS A 251 -19.00 -5.93 5.71
C LYS A 251 -18.93 -5.15 7.02
N PHE A 252 -18.03 -4.18 7.08
CA PHE A 252 -17.89 -3.29 8.21
C PHE A 252 -17.91 -1.82 7.77
N SER A 253 -18.13 -0.91 8.72
CA SER A 253 -18.01 0.52 8.48
C SER A 253 -17.48 1.23 9.71
N TYR A 254 -16.86 2.39 9.49
CA TYR A 254 -16.42 3.30 10.54
C TYR A 254 -16.60 4.74 10.09
N ILE A 255 -16.54 5.64 11.03
CA ILE A 255 -16.54 7.08 10.76
C ILE A 255 -15.11 7.59 10.78
N ASP A 256 -14.67 8.11 9.66
CA ASP A 256 -13.43 8.86 9.56
C ASP A 256 -13.71 10.32 9.85
N CYS A 257 -12.97 10.88 10.81
CA CYS A 257 -13.08 12.27 11.22
C CYS A 257 -11.81 13.02 10.82
N ILE A 258 -11.98 14.02 9.97
CA ILE A 258 -10.92 14.92 9.54
C ILE A 258 -11.16 16.26 10.21
N ASP A 259 -10.26 16.62 11.15
CA ASP A 259 -10.24 17.93 11.78
C ASP A 259 -9.06 18.72 11.20
N ILE A 260 -9.31 19.91 10.67
CA ILE A 260 -8.30 20.82 10.12
C ILE A 260 -8.47 22.12 10.87
N GLN A 261 -7.42 22.54 11.58
CA GLN A 261 -7.34 23.85 12.22
C GLN A 261 -6.75 24.85 11.23
N SER A 262 -7.44 25.99 11.07
CA SER A 262 -7.00 27.06 10.19
C SER A 262 -5.74 27.73 10.73
N GLU A 263 -4.75 27.87 9.87
CA GLU A 263 -3.59 28.73 10.08
C GLU A 263 -3.71 30.05 9.30
N LYS A 264 -4.59 30.09 8.33
CA LYS A 264 -4.89 31.19 7.41
C LYS A 264 -3.68 32.05 7.05
N LEU A 265 -2.77 31.48 6.30
CA LEU A 265 -1.58 32.19 5.85
C LEU A 265 -1.88 33.06 4.61
N PHE A 266 -2.93 32.69 3.83
CA PHE A 266 -3.28 33.35 2.57
C PHE A 266 -4.76 33.67 2.49
N ASP A 267 -5.12 34.71 1.72
CA ASP A 267 -6.49 35.19 1.54
C ASP A 267 -6.89 35.15 0.07
N PHE A 268 -7.07 33.94 -0.46
CA PHE A 268 -7.56 33.74 -1.82
C PHE A 268 -9.08 33.86 -1.86
N LYS A 269 -9.60 34.61 -2.84
CA LYS A 269 -11.04 34.67 -3.09
C LYS A 269 -11.58 33.42 -3.76
N LYS A 270 -10.74 32.74 -4.54
CA LYS A 270 -11.14 31.55 -5.28
C LYS A 270 -10.02 30.51 -5.26
N VAL A 271 -10.39 29.30 -4.89
CA VAL A 271 -9.55 28.10 -4.95
C VAL A 271 -10.18 27.17 -5.97
N TYR A 272 -9.42 26.77 -6.96
CA TYR A 272 -9.82 25.78 -7.98
C TYR A 272 -9.03 24.49 -7.76
N LEU A 273 -9.72 23.35 -7.87
CA LEU A 273 -9.09 22.04 -7.79
C LEU A 273 -9.25 21.32 -9.14
N ILE A 274 -8.13 20.97 -9.75
CA ILE A 274 -8.09 20.14 -10.97
C ILE A 274 -7.82 18.70 -10.57
N MET A 275 -8.63 17.78 -11.11
CA MET A 275 -8.55 16.34 -10.89
C MET A 275 -8.46 15.61 -12.22
N GLY A 276 -7.83 14.46 -12.25
CA GLY A 276 -7.69 13.58 -13.41
C GLY A 276 -8.03 12.12 -13.11
N ASP A 277 -7.77 11.28 -14.08
CA ASP A 277 -8.00 9.84 -13.98
C ASP A 277 -6.99 9.13 -13.06
N LYS A 278 -5.87 9.77 -12.77
CA LYS A 278 -4.87 9.30 -11.80
C LYS A 278 -5.10 9.78 -10.38
N THR A 279 -6.02 10.74 -10.16
CA THR A 279 -6.35 11.22 -8.82
C THR A 279 -6.85 10.06 -7.96
N PHE A 280 -6.07 9.68 -6.92
CA PHE A 280 -6.34 8.47 -6.15
C PHE A 280 -5.96 8.63 -4.67
N SER A 281 -6.49 7.78 -3.77
CA SER A 281 -6.11 7.68 -2.36
C SER A 281 -6.27 9.02 -1.62
N ALA A 282 -5.19 9.58 -1.04
CA ALA A 282 -5.22 10.87 -0.35
C ALA A 282 -5.65 12.02 -1.26
N ALA A 283 -5.34 11.98 -2.56
CA ALA A 283 -5.79 12.96 -3.53
C ALA A 283 -7.32 12.87 -3.76
N ASP A 284 -7.89 11.66 -3.82
CA ASP A 284 -9.35 11.48 -3.86
C ASP A 284 -10.02 11.92 -2.56
N SER A 285 -9.38 11.69 -1.39
CA SER A 285 -9.85 12.20 -0.10
C SER A 285 -9.90 13.73 -0.08
N PHE A 286 -8.88 14.40 -0.59
CA PHE A 286 -8.84 15.85 -0.76
C PHE A 286 -9.93 16.36 -1.72
N ALA A 287 -10.11 15.69 -2.85
CA ALA A 287 -11.15 16.02 -3.82
C ALA A 287 -12.57 15.90 -3.22
N ARG A 288 -12.82 14.88 -2.44
CA ARG A 288 -14.11 14.70 -1.73
C ARG A 288 -14.34 15.76 -0.66
N PHE A 289 -13.30 16.06 0.11
CA PHE A 289 -13.33 17.15 1.09
C PHE A 289 -13.69 18.46 0.40
N SER A 290 -12.99 18.83 -0.68
CA SER A 290 -13.20 20.10 -1.41
C SER A 290 -14.60 20.23 -2.05
N LYS A 291 -15.29 19.11 -2.34
CA LYS A 291 -16.68 19.13 -2.81
C LYS A 291 -17.69 19.34 -1.70
N SER A 292 -17.31 19.11 -0.45
CA SER A 292 -18.20 19.17 0.72
C SER A 292 -18.11 20.48 1.48
N THR A 293 -17.10 21.27 1.19
CA THR A 293 -16.83 22.59 1.78
C THR A 293 -17.04 23.70 0.77
#